data_7ad6c0686c08caaee168660ad62e610a
#
_entry.id   7ad6c0686c08caaee168660ad62e610a
#
_cell.length_a   1.000
_cell.length_b   1.000
_cell.length_c   1.000
_cell.angle_alpha   90.00
_cell.angle_beta   90.00
_cell.angle_gamma   90.00
#
_symmetry.space_group_name_H-M   'P 1'
#
loop_
_entity.id
_entity.type
_entity.pdbx_description
1 polymer ?
#
loop_
_entity_poly.entity_id
_entity_poly.type
_entity_poly.pdbx_seq_one_letter_code
_entity_poly.pdbx_strand_id
1 'polypeptide(L)'
;MLLGKSNGTSLHVHTVDVINTARALKATALNEFPGEWWEGLFYAALLHDLGKIDPVFQAKLKHARDNGMEIPHGFLSLFFIKPERLPFAEDRIKHAVISAVAFHHWRESFTDLMMGNSSERVCAKAEQVFKNHTEWDGRVQELIEQLQEAAAEIGLDLDVIGINTSLVDYLQFNSMGGAGILTPPYTLSFLPEKLRKAATQKTDDERMRIFIAGNLIRADHFASLVEDNRFALELKDVETGSPITAEACDRALQEICRQKEYWQKTFFERKPGLKGKDLIFIAPTGFGKTEFSYVWGTGMKIINILPMRVAVNKIWERTVDLLNLTGANGRNSTALLHGNASLDRSAYEQRRGIYEGEGEQRQALEIARHLSKPYIIATADQIAPTALRYPGYERIFARMMDSSLVIDEVQAYDPKAAAIITYLIHQNS
;
A
#
# COMPACT_ATOMS: atom_id res chain seq x y z
N MET A 1 6.49 -6.37 -29.12
CA MET A 1 6.73 -5.83 -27.77
C MET A 1 5.42 -5.39 -27.15
N LEU A 2 5.07 -5.98 -26.03
CA LEU A 2 3.87 -5.66 -25.24
C LEU A 2 4.15 -4.43 -24.37
N LEU A 3 3.26 -3.44 -24.40
CA LEU A 3 3.36 -2.22 -23.60
C LEU A 3 2.70 -2.40 -22.22
N GLY A 4 3.37 -1.96 -21.18
CA GLY A 4 2.83 -1.84 -19.83
C GLY A 4 2.11 -0.49 -19.62
N LYS A 5 2.59 0.56 -20.29
CA LYS A 5 2.13 1.95 -20.11
C LYS A 5 2.11 2.73 -21.41
N SER A 6 1.33 3.82 -21.43
CA SER A 6 1.24 4.75 -22.57
C SER A 6 2.49 5.59 -22.82
N ASN A 7 3.40 5.68 -21.84
CA ASN A 7 4.68 6.37 -21.98
C ASN A 7 5.74 5.53 -22.74
N GLY A 8 5.40 4.31 -23.15
CA GLY A 8 6.29 3.41 -23.89
C GLY A 8 7.00 2.36 -23.03
N THR A 9 6.81 2.37 -21.70
CA THR A 9 7.35 1.32 -20.82
C THR A 9 6.76 -0.04 -21.23
N SER A 10 7.62 -1.03 -21.47
CA SER A 10 7.17 -2.38 -21.82
C SER A 10 6.57 -3.10 -20.62
N LEU A 11 5.70 -4.07 -20.87
CA LEU A 11 5.00 -4.80 -19.81
C LEU A 11 5.97 -5.57 -18.91
N HIS A 12 6.98 -6.23 -19.50
CA HIS A 12 7.96 -6.97 -18.70
C HIS A 12 8.81 -6.06 -17.82
N VAL A 13 9.24 -4.88 -18.32
CA VAL A 13 10.00 -3.89 -17.51
C VAL A 13 9.16 -3.43 -16.34
N HIS A 14 7.90 -3.03 -16.57
CA HIS A 14 7.01 -2.66 -15.49
C HIS A 14 6.84 -3.78 -14.46
N THR A 15 6.59 -5.01 -14.91
CA THR A 15 6.47 -6.16 -13.99
C THR A 15 7.72 -6.35 -13.14
N VAL A 16 8.91 -6.26 -13.73
CA VAL A 16 10.19 -6.38 -13.02
C VAL A 16 10.37 -5.23 -12.02
N ASP A 17 10.02 -4.00 -12.40
CA ASP A 17 10.09 -2.85 -11.52
C ASP A 17 9.15 -2.96 -10.31
N VAL A 18 7.94 -3.48 -10.50
CA VAL A 18 7.01 -3.78 -9.40
C VAL A 18 7.57 -4.84 -8.45
N ILE A 19 8.17 -5.93 -9.00
CA ILE A 19 8.81 -6.96 -8.17
C ILE A 19 10.00 -6.38 -7.39
N ASN A 20 10.85 -5.58 -8.03
CA ASN A 20 12.00 -4.94 -7.36
C ASN A 20 11.56 -3.95 -6.29
N THR A 21 10.47 -3.22 -6.52
CA THR A 21 9.86 -2.36 -5.49
C THR A 21 9.34 -3.19 -4.31
N ALA A 22 8.71 -4.33 -4.56
CA ALA A 22 8.28 -5.24 -3.50
C ALA A 22 9.47 -5.82 -2.71
N ARG A 23 10.60 -6.10 -3.38
CA ARG A 23 11.86 -6.50 -2.71
C ARG A 23 12.40 -5.37 -1.83
N ALA A 24 12.35 -4.13 -2.28
CA ALA A 24 12.75 -2.97 -1.49
C ALA A 24 11.87 -2.80 -0.24
N LEU A 25 10.56 -3.02 -0.36
CA LEU A 25 9.65 -3.05 0.81
C LEU A 25 10.06 -4.14 1.81
N LYS A 26 10.40 -5.34 1.34
CA LYS A 26 10.89 -6.43 2.20
C LYS A 26 12.18 -6.07 2.91
N ALA A 27 13.13 -5.49 2.20
CA ALA A 27 14.45 -5.13 2.74
C ALA A 27 14.38 -4.03 3.81
N THR A 28 13.33 -3.21 3.81
CA THR A 28 13.14 -2.05 4.71
C THR A 28 12.05 -2.27 5.77
N ALA A 29 11.42 -3.45 5.79
CA ALA A 29 10.46 -3.80 6.82
C ALA A 29 11.13 -3.91 8.19
N LEU A 30 10.50 -3.31 9.20
CA LEU A 30 10.98 -3.35 10.59
C LEU A 30 10.36 -4.48 11.38
N ASN A 31 9.13 -4.86 11.05
CA ASN A 31 8.45 -5.97 11.65
C ASN A 31 8.72 -7.26 10.87
N GLU A 32 8.78 -8.37 11.59
CA GLU A 32 8.89 -9.69 10.99
C GLU A 32 7.52 -10.13 10.45
N PHE A 33 7.51 -10.51 9.17
CA PHE A 33 6.35 -11.11 8.51
C PHE A 33 6.71 -12.49 8.01
N PRO A 34 5.76 -13.45 7.96
CA PRO A 34 6.00 -14.78 7.43
C PRO A 34 6.59 -14.75 6.03
N GLY A 35 7.57 -15.61 5.75
CA GLY A 35 8.24 -15.67 4.45
C GLY A 35 7.28 -15.91 3.30
N GLU A 36 6.24 -16.73 3.53
CA GLU A 36 5.19 -17.02 2.57
C GLU A 36 4.32 -15.80 2.17
N TRP A 37 4.20 -14.78 3.06
CA TRP A 37 3.50 -13.54 2.72
C TRP A 37 4.29 -12.71 1.72
N TRP A 38 5.60 -12.67 1.89
CA TRP A 38 6.50 -12.01 0.93
C TRP A 38 6.53 -12.73 -0.41
N GLU A 39 6.58 -14.05 -0.38
CA GLU A 39 6.52 -14.86 -1.58
C GLU A 39 5.18 -14.67 -2.31
N GLY A 40 4.07 -14.64 -1.58
CA GLY A 40 2.75 -14.29 -2.09
C GLY A 40 2.71 -12.90 -2.74
N LEU A 41 3.37 -11.90 -2.14
CA LEU A 41 3.51 -10.56 -2.72
C LEU A 41 4.31 -10.59 -4.02
N PHE A 42 5.40 -11.36 -4.09
CA PHE A 42 6.22 -11.45 -5.30
C PHE A 42 5.47 -12.13 -6.44
N TYR A 43 4.71 -13.19 -6.16
CA TYR A 43 3.80 -13.78 -7.16
C TYR A 43 2.67 -12.83 -7.55
N ALA A 44 2.10 -12.10 -6.62
CA ALA A 44 1.10 -11.08 -6.96
C ALA A 44 1.69 -10.00 -7.87
N ALA A 45 2.92 -9.54 -7.60
CA ALA A 45 3.63 -8.57 -8.44
C ALA A 45 3.97 -9.13 -9.84
N LEU A 46 4.32 -10.41 -9.94
CA LEU A 46 4.55 -11.08 -11.23
C LEU A 46 3.27 -11.14 -12.09
N LEU A 47 2.13 -11.35 -11.44
CA LEU A 47 0.88 -11.74 -12.10
C LEU A 47 -0.10 -10.58 -12.32
N HIS A 48 0.07 -9.42 -11.64
CA HIS A 48 -0.96 -8.38 -11.54
C HIS A 48 -1.41 -7.82 -12.89
N ASP A 49 -0.52 -7.71 -13.82
CA ASP A 49 -0.71 -7.02 -15.10
C ASP A 49 -0.77 -7.96 -16.32
N LEU A 50 -0.87 -9.27 -16.14
CA LEU A 50 -0.97 -10.23 -17.24
C LEU A 50 -2.11 -9.88 -18.22
N GLY A 51 -3.21 -9.33 -17.71
CA GLY A 51 -4.34 -8.90 -18.55
C GLY A 51 -4.02 -7.78 -19.53
N LYS A 52 -2.91 -7.07 -19.38
CA LYS A 52 -2.46 -6.04 -20.33
C LYS A 52 -1.98 -6.63 -21.66
N ILE A 53 -1.81 -7.94 -21.77
CA ILE A 53 -1.55 -8.60 -23.09
C ILE A 53 -2.73 -8.52 -24.04
N ASP A 54 -3.93 -8.13 -23.55
CA ASP A 54 -5.15 -7.99 -24.36
C ASP A 54 -4.91 -7.07 -25.57
N PRO A 55 -5.24 -7.53 -26.81
CA PRO A 55 -5.16 -6.69 -28.01
C PRO A 55 -5.89 -5.36 -27.87
N VAL A 56 -7.09 -5.35 -27.26
CA VAL A 56 -7.88 -4.14 -27.04
C VAL A 56 -7.15 -3.17 -26.10
N PHE A 57 -6.56 -3.69 -25.01
CA PHE A 57 -5.76 -2.89 -24.10
C PHE A 57 -4.48 -2.36 -24.78
N GLN A 58 -3.80 -3.20 -25.55
CA GLN A 58 -2.59 -2.79 -26.28
C GLN A 58 -2.90 -1.72 -27.35
N ALA A 59 -4.02 -1.82 -28.04
CA ALA A 59 -4.46 -0.80 -28.99
C ALA A 59 -4.69 0.55 -28.28
N LYS A 60 -5.33 0.53 -27.11
CA LYS A 60 -5.57 1.72 -26.30
C LYS A 60 -4.27 2.39 -25.87
N LEU A 61 -3.27 1.63 -25.42
CA LEU A 61 -1.95 2.16 -25.06
C LEU A 61 -1.20 2.79 -26.24
N LYS A 62 -1.44 2.29 -27.47
CA LYS A 62 -0.88 2.79 -28.73
C LYS A 62 -1.72 3.92 -29.35
N HIS A 63 -2.73 4.44 -28.62
CA HIS A 63 -3.69 5.43 -29.13
C HIS A 63 -4.42 5.00 -30.42
N ALA A 64 -4.49 3.69 -30.68
CA ALA A 64 -5.24 3.12 -31.79
C ALA A 64 -6.71 2.88 -31.39
N ARG A 65 -7.62 2.97 -32.35
CA ARG A 65 -9.03 2.61 -32.12
C ARG A 65 -9.18 1.10 -32.22
N ASP A 66 -9.74 0.51 -31.18
CA ASP A 66 -10.22 -0.86 -31.16
C ASP A 66 -11.63 -0.86 -30.54
N ASN A 67 -12.58 -1.48 -31.22
CA ASN A 67 -13.97 -1.59 -30.76
C ASN A 67 -14.22 -2.91 -30.02
N GLY A 68 -13.15 -3.62 -29.63
CA GLY A 68 -13.25 -4.86 -28.88
C GLY A 68 -13.80 -4.67 -27.48
N MET A 69 -14.20 -5.77 -26.88
CA MET A 69 -14.71 -5.79 -25.51
C MET A 69 -13.58 -5.60 -24.50
N GLU A 70 -13.58 -4.48 -23.80
CA GLU A 70 -12.62 -4.20 -22.70
C GLU A 70 -13.22 -4.65 -21.37
N ILE A 71 -12.44 -5.39 -20.56
CA ILE A 71 -12.67 -5.63 -19.14
C ILE A 71 -11.45 -5.15 -18.36
N PRO A 72 -11.57 -4.84 -17.05
CA PRO A 72 -10.42 -4.39 -16.26
C PRO A 72 -9.26 -5.38 -16.34
N HIS A 73 -8.05 -4.89 -16.64
CA HIS A 73 -6.89 -5.75 -16.88
C HIS A 73 -6.50 -6.59 -15.66
N GLY A 74 -6.63 -6.06 -14.42
CA GLY A 74 -6.40 -6.85 -13.22
C GLY A 74 -7.31 -8.06 -13.13
N PHE A 75 -8.58 -7.90 -13.50
CA PHE A 75 -9.52 -9.00 -13.59
C PHE A 75 -9.21 -9.94 -14.76
N LEU A 76 -8.84 -9.40 -15.92
CA LEU A 76 -8.42 -10.19 -17.07
C LEU A 76 -7.14 -10.98 -16.80
N SER A 77 -6.26 -10.50 -15.92
CA SER A 77 -5.06 -11.23 -15.50
C SER A 77 -5.38 -12.64 -14.99
N LEU A 78 -6.55 -12.82 -14.35
CA LEU A 78 -6.97 -14.12 -13.81
C LEU A 78 -7.10 -15.19 -14.90
N PHE A 79 -7.37 -14.81 -16.17
CA PHE A 79 -7.48 -15.75 -17.28
C PHE A 79 -6.14 -16.38 -17.66
N PHE A 80 -5.04 -15.79 -17.19
CA PHE A 80 -3.68 -16.21 -17.51
C PHE A 80 -2.92 -16.71 -16.27
N ILE A 81 -3.62 -17.01 -15.17
CA ILE A 81 -3.05 -17.57 -13.94
C ILE A 81 -3.54 -19.01 -13.77
N LYS A 82 -2.61 -19.93 -13.54
CA LYS A 82 -2.88 -21.31 -13.15
C LYS A 82 -2.78 -21.45 -11.63
N PRO A 83 -3.88 -21.34 -10.87
CA PRO A 83 -3.84 -21.33 -9.40
C PRO A 83 -3.24 -22.60 -8.80
N GLU A 84 -3.41 -23.73 -9.47
CA GLU A 84 -2.87 -25.03 -9.08
C GLU A 84 -1.34 -25.11 -9.17
N ARG A 85 -0.72 -24.20 -9.92
CA ARG A 85 0.75 -24.10 -10.07
C ARG A 85 1.40 -23.14 -9.09
N LEU A 86 0.61 -22.34 -8.35
CA LEU A 86 1.15 -21.50 -7.29
C LEU A 86 1.81 -22.37 -6.21
N PRO A 87 3.05 -22.09 -5.79
CA PRO A 87 3.85 -23.00 -4.95
C PRO A 87 3.44 -22.98 -3.47
N PHE A 88 2.20 -22.64 -3.17
CA PHE A 88 1.70 -22.58 -1.80
C PHE A 88 0.93 -23.85 -1.46
N ALA A 89 1.26 -24.47 -0.32
CA ALA A 89 0.51 -25.62 0.19
C ALA A 89 -0.89 -25.22 0.65
N GLU A 90 -1.06 -23.98 1.13
CA GLU A 90 -2.31 -23.48 1.67
C GLU A 90 -3.09 -22.64 0.66
N ASP A 91 -4.33 -23.04 0.41
CA ASP A 91 -5.22 -22.36 -0.54
C ASP A 91 -5.50 -20.91 -0.13
N ARG A 92 -5.43 -20.57 1.19
CA ARG A 92 -5.63 -19.19 1.66
C ARG A 92 -4.62 -18.21 1.06
N ILE A 93 -3.35 -18.63 0.85
CA ILE A 93 -2.33 -17.78 0.24
C ILE A 93 -2.61 -17.61 -1.25
N LYS A 94 -2.94 -18.70 -1.94
CA LYS A 94 -3.35 -18.66 -3.36
C LYS A 94 -4.54 -17.71 -3.56
N HIS A 95 -5.53 -17.79 -2.69
CA HIS A 95 -6.70 -16.89 -2.71
C HIS A 95 -6.31 -15.43 -2.47
N ALA A 96 -5.40 -15.17 -1.53
CA ALA A 96 -4.91 -13.82 -1.26
C ALA A 96 -4.16 -13.22 -2.46
N VAL A 97 -3.30 -14.02 -3.11
CA VAL A 97 -2.57 -13.62 -4.33
C VAL A 97 -3.55 -13.28 -5.45
N ILE A 98 -4.50 -14.20 -5.75
CA ILE A 98 -5.48 -14.01 -6.83
C ILE A 98 -6.39 -12.81 -6.55
N SER A 99 -6.84 -12.64 -5.30
CA SER A 99 -7.63 -11.46 -4.90
C SER A 99 -6.83 -10.17 -5.04
N ALA A 100 -5.55 -10.15 -4.65
CA ALA A 100 -4.70 -8.99 -4.81
C ALA A 100 -4.56 -8.62 -6.30
N VAL A 101 -4.31 -9.59 -7.17
CA VAL A 101 -4.22 -9.38 -8.63
C VAL A 101 -5.53 -8.85 -9.19
N ALA A 102 -6.67 -9.46 -8.85
CA ALA A 102 -7.97 -9.05 -9.39
C ALA A 102 -8.33 -7.61 -9.03
N PHE A 103 -7.98 -7.16 -7.81
CA PHE A 103 -8.47 -5.93 -7.22
C PHE A 103 -7.39 -4.87 -6.92
N HIS A 104 -6.18 -5.00 -7.45
CA HIS A 104 -5.10 -4.02 -7.24
C HIS A 104 -5.45 -2.62 -7.76
N HIS A 105 -6.32 -2.52 -8.77
CA HIS A 105 -6.93 -1.27 -9.17
C HIS A 105 -8.40 -1.25 -8.78
N TRP A 106 -8.80 -0.24 -8.01
CA TRP A 106 -10.21 -0.04 -7.74
C TRP A 106 -10.95 0.49 -8.96
N ARG A 107 -12.13 -0.11 -9.22
CA ARG A 107 -13.06 0.33 -10.25
C ARG A 107 -14.48 0.27 -9.71
N GLU A 108 -15.24 1.34 -9.82
CA GLU A 108 -16.66 1.39 -9.42
C GLU A 108 -17.49 0.31 -10.12
N SER A 109 -17.12 -0.03 -11.36
CA SER A 109 -17.76 -1.05 -12.18
C SER A 109 -17.50 -2.51 -11.74
N PHE A 110 -16.62 -2.78 -10.76
CA PHE A 110 -16.33 -4.17 -10.37
C PHE A 110 -17.56 -4.93 -9.90
N THR A 111 -18.41 -4.27 -9.12
CA THR A 111 -19.65 -4.88 -8.64
C THR A 111 -20.56 -5.28 -9.80
N ASP A 112 -20.68 -4.41 -10.77
CA ASP A 112 -21.48 -4.61 -11.96
C ASP A 112 -20.93 -5.75 -12.83
N LEU A 113 -19.59 -5.83 -12.95
CA LEU A 113 -18.90 -6.91 -13.65
C LEU A 113 -19.10 -8.28 -12.99
N MET A 114 -19.28 -8.33 -11.68
CA MET A 114 -19.37 -9.58 -10.93
C MET A 114 -20.79 -10.04 -10.63
N MET A 115 -21.71 -9.10 -10.43
CA MET A 115 -23.05 -9.40 -9.92
C MET A 115 -24.18 -8.83 -10.78
N GLY A 116 -23.87 -8.03 -11.80
CA GLY A 116 -24.85 -7.36 -12.65
C GLY A 116 -24.87 -7.89 -14.08
N ASN A 117 -25.56 -7.17 -14.97
CA ASN A 117 -25.65 -7.46 -16.39
C ASN A 117 -24.27 -7.50 -17.11
N SER A 118 -23.26 -6.91 -16.50
CA SER A 118 -21.89 -6.91 -17.04
C SER A 118 -21.13 -8.22 -16.80
N SER A 119 -21.64 -9.16 -15.99
CA SER A 119 -21.06 -10.49 -15.85
C SER A 119 -21.06 -11.26 -17.17
N GLU A 120 -22.06 -11.05 -18.03
CA GLU A 120 -22.10 -11.59 -19.39
C GLU A 120 -20.90 -11.12 -20.24
N ARG A 121 -20.42 -9.89 -20.04
CA ARG A 121 -19.24 -9.36 -20.74
C ARG A 121 -17.98 -10.10 -20.34
N VAL A 122 -17.83 -10.44 -19.06
CA VAL A 122 -16.68 -11.21 -18.56
C VAL A 122 -16.71 -12.63 -19.13
N CYS A 123 -17.88 -13.28 -19.12
CA CYS A 123 -18.05 -14.61 -19.73
C CYS A 123 -17.77 -14.59 -21.23
N ALA A 124 -18.29 -13.60 -21.96
CA ALA A 124 -18.04 -13.46 -23.38
C ALA A 124 -16.55 -13.20 -23.70
N LYS A 125 -15.84 -12.42 -22.86
CA LYS A 125 -14.39 -12.23 -22.99
C LYS A 125 -13.62 -13.52 -22.70
N ALA A 126 -14.02 -14.28 -21.68
CA ALA A 126 -13.45 -15.59 -21.41
C ALA A 126 -13.61 -16.55 -22.61
N GLU A 127 -14.82 -16.63 -23.16
CA GLU A 127 -15.05 -17.43 -24.37
C GLU A 127 -14.18 -16.99 -25.55
N GLN A 128 -13.99 -15.68 -25.74
CA GLN A 128 -13.12 -15.16 -26.79
C GLN A 128 -11.66 -15.60 -26.57
N VAL A 129 -11.15 -15.53 -25.35
CA VAL A 129 -9.81 -16.02 -25.00
C VAL A 129 -9.67 -17.51 -25.31
N PHE A 130 -10.66 -18.33 -24.92
CA PHE A 130 -10.61 -19.78 -25.14
C PHE A 130 -10.79 -20.18 -26.57
N LYS A 131 -11.61 -19.48 -27.35
CA LYS A 131 -11.82 -19.76 -28.80
C LYS A 131 -10.59 -19.40 -29.64
N ASN A 132 -9.83 -18.36 -29.25
CA ASN A 132 -8.64 -17.89 -29.95
C ASN A 132 -7.34 -18.30 -29.21
N HIS A 133 -7.36 -19.49 -28.63
CA HIS A 133 -6.30 -20.01 -27.77
C HIS A 133 -4.89 -19.81 -28.33
N THR A 134 -4.66 -20.10 -29.60
CA THR A 134 -3.34 -20.01 -30.24
C THR A 134 -2.77 -18.58 -30.25
N GLU A 135 -3.62 -17.57 -30.49
CA GLU A 135 -3.17 -16.16 -30.48
C GLU A 135 -2.78 -15.71 -29.08
N TRP A 136 -3.59 -16.08 -28.09
CA TRP A 136 -3.34 -15.72 -26.70
C TRP A 136 -2.12 -16.45 -26.13
N ASP A 137 -1.94 -17.73 -26.45
CA ASP A 137 -0.75 -18.50 -26.08
C ASP A 137 0.52 -17.84 -26.62
N GLY A 138 0.53 -17.38 -27.87
CA GLY A 138 1.68 -16.70 -28.44
C GLY A 138 2.07 -15.42 -27.65
N ARG A 139 1.07 -14.64 -27.19
CA ARG A 139 1.32 -13.44 -26.37
C ARG A 139 1.79 -13.78 -24.96
N VAL A 140 1.22 -14.84 -24.38
CA VAL A 140 1.66 -15.34 -23.07
C VAL A 140 3.10 -15.82 -23.15
N GLN A 141 3.47 -16.57 -24.18
CA GLN A 141 4.84 -17.06 -24.37
C GLN A 141 5.84 -15.91 -24.60
N GLU A 142 5.47 -14.89 -25.43
CA GLU A 142 6.29 -13.68 -25.58
C GLU A 142 6.61 -13.03 -24.24
N LEU A 143 5.61 -12.93 -23.33
CA LEU A 143 5.82 -12.34 -22.02
C LEU A 143 6.66 -13.24 -21.09
N ILE A 144 6.41 -14.56 -21.11
CA ILE A 144 7.21 -15.53 -20.32
C ILE A 144 8.69 -15.45 -20.70
N GLU A 145 9.00 -15.45 -22.01
CA GLU A 145 10.38 -15.34 -22.50
C GLU A 145 11.07 -14.07 -22.00
N GLN A 146 10.33 -12.93 -21.98
CA GLN A 146 10.85 -11.64 -21.51
C GLN A 146 11.04 -11.60 -19.99
N LEU A 147 10.29 -12.38 -19.21
CA LEU A 147 10.38 -12.44 -17.76
C LEU A 147 11.34 -13.50 -17.23
N GLN A 148 11.83 -14.41 -18.08
CA GLN A 148 12.56 -15.60 -17.67
C GLN A 148 13.79 -15.30 -16.83
N GLU A 149 14.61 -14.33 -17.25
CA GLU A 149 15.84 -13.96 -16.54
C GLU A 149 15.52 -13.35 -15.16
N ALA A 150 14.61 -12.40 -15.09
CA ALA A 150 14.23 -11.75 -13.86
C ALA A 150 13.52 -12.71 -12.88
N ALA A 151 12.66 -13.59 -13.38
CA ALA A 151 12.00 -14.59 -12.55
C ALA A 151 13.00 -15.59 -11.96
N ALA A 152 13.99 -16.04 -12.76
CA ALA A 152 15.06 -16.94 -12.30
C ALA A 152 15.92 -16.29 -11.20
N GLU A 153 16.28 -15.00 -11.34
CA GLU A 153 17.05 -14.26 -10.32
C GLU A 153 16.34 -14.21 -8.96
N ILE A 154 15.00 -14.15 -8.99
CA ILE A 154 14.17 -14.00 -7.79
C ILE A 154 13.69 -15.35 -7.25
N GLY A 155 13.81 -16.41 -8.06
CA GLY A 155 13.34 -17.76 -7.73
C GLY A 155 11.84 -17.94 -7.91
N LEU A 156 11.21 -17.20 -8.86
CA LEU A 156 9.80 -17.34 -9.20
C LEU A 156 9.61 -18.32 -10.35
N ASP A 157 8.65 -19.24 -10.19
CA ASP A 157 8.26 -20.18 -11.23
C ASP A 157 7.28 -19.54 -12.20
N LEU A 158 7.59 -19.55 -13.49
CA LEU A 158 6.73 -19.02 -14.55
C LEU A 158 5.68 -20.03 -15.04
N ASP A 159 5.74 -21.29 -14.62
CA ASP A 159 4.70 -22.28 -14.92
C ASP A 159 3.31 -21.91 -14.39
N VAL A 160 3.27 -20.96 -13.45
CA VAL A 160 2.04 -20.36 -12.94
C VAL A 160 1.31 -19.52 -13.99
N ILE A 161 1.99 -19.10 -15.06
CA ILE A 161 1.44 -18.29 -16.14
C ILE A 161 0.96 -19.20 -17.27
N GLY A 162 -0.26 -18.97 -17.72
CA GLY A 162 -0.85 -19.71 -18.86
C GLY A 162 -2.36 -19.59 -18.84
N ILE A 163 -3.03 -20.00 -19.91
CA ILE A 163 -4.48 -19.87 -20.02
C ILE A 163 -5.17 -20.76 -18.97
N ASN A 164 -6.03 -20.12 -18.17
CA ASN A 164 -6.82 -20.78 -17.13
C ASN A 164 -8.18 -21.21 -17.68
N THR A 165 -8.26 -22.48 -18.12
CA THR A 165 -9.49 -23.04 -18.72
C THR A 165 -10.61 -23.29 -17.70
N SER A 166 -10.30 -23.36 -16.39
CA SER A 166 -11.29 -23.60 -15.33
C SER A 166 -12.00 -22.31 -14.88
N LEU A 167 -11.54 -21.14 -15.31
CA LEU A 167 -12.07 -19.87 -14.84
C LEU A 167 -13.53 -19.64 -15.24
N VAL A 168 -13.98 -20.18 -16.40
CA VAL A 168 -15.37 -20.04 -16.88
C VAL A 168 -16.34 -20.65 -15.89
N ASP A 169 -16.08 -21.88 -15.45
CA ASP A 169 -16.93 -22.56 -14.46
C ASP A 169 -16.96 -21.78 -13.15
N TYR A 170 -15.81 -21.24 -12.75
CA TYR A 170 -15.67 -20.45 -11.56
C TYR A 170 -16.43 -19.11 -11.64
N LEU A 171 -16.39 -18.43 -12.79
CA LEU A 171 -17.15 -17.20 -13.04
C LEU A 171 -18.65 -17.44 -13.03
N GLN A 172 -19.12 -18.54 -13.65
CA GLN A 172 -20.51 -18.93 -13.61
C GLN A 172 -20.99 -19.20 -12.17
N PHE A 173 -20.19 -19.90 -11.38
CA PHE A 173 -20.49 -20.16 -9.98
C PHE A 173 -20.63 -18.86 -9.18
N ASN A 174 -19.75 -17.88 -9.37
CA ASN A 174 -19.81 -16.60 -8.66
C ASN A 174 -20.97 -15.72 -9.11
N SER A 175 -21.34 -15.73 -10.39
CA SER A 175 -22.51 -15.01 -10.89
C SER A 175 -23.82 -15.52 -10.28
N MET A 176 -23.83 -16.76 -9.78
CA MET A 176 -24.97 -17.37 -9.07
C MET A 176 -24.97 -17.06 -7.55
N GLY A 177 -24.10 -16.17 -7.05
CA GLY A 177 -24.06 -15.74 -5.66
C GLY A 177 -23.18 -16.59 -4.74
N GLY A 178 -22.27 -17.40 -5.29
CA GLY A 178 -21.26 -18.12 -4.52
C GLY A 178 -20.22 -17.14 -3.93
N ALA A 179 -19.91 -17.27 -2.65
CA ALA A 179 -18.77 -16.57 -2.03
C ALA A 179 -17.47 -17.22 -2.50
N GLY A 180 -16.69 -16.53 -3.31
CA GLY A 180 -15.44 -17.06 -3.83
C GLY A 180 -14.31 -16.02 -3.82
N ILE A 181 -13.17 -16.41 -4.42
CA ILE A 181 -11.98 -15.59 -4.63
C ILE A 181 -12.30 -14.23 -5.27
N LEU A 182 -13.36 -14.16 -6.06
CA LEU A 182 -13.75 -12.97 -6.81
C LEU A 182 -14.66 -12.01 -6.06
N THR A 183 -14.91 -12.24 -4.77
CA THR A 183 -15.63 -11.26 -3.95
C THR A 183 -14.73 -10.05 -3.70
N PRO A 184 -15.15 -8.83 -4.08
CA PRO A 184 -14.36 -7.62 -3.80
C PRO A 184 -14.07 -7.49 -2.31
N PRO A 185 -12.82 -7.16 -1.92
CA PRO A 185 -12.39 -7.15 -0.52
C PRO A 185 -12.87 -5.92 0.26
N TYR A 186 -13.46 -4.94 -0.40
CA TYR A 186 -13.95 -3.72 0.25
C TYR A 186 -15.40 -3.84 0.69
N THR A 187 -15.77 -3.01 1.67
CA THR A 187 -17.13 -2.96 2.17
C THR A 187 -18.07 -2.41 1.10
N LEU A 188 -18.94 -3.27 0.62
CA LEU A 188 -20.04 -2.87 -0.25
C LEU A 188 -21.31 -2.87 0.60
N SER A 189 -21.89 -1.70 0.82
CA SER A 189 -23.05 -1.52 1.72
C SER A 189 -24.28 -2.35 1.32
N PHE A 190 -24.36 -2.73 0.04
CA PHE A 190 -25.44 -3.55 -0.51
C PHE A 190 -25.16 -5.05 -0.50
N LEU A 191 -23.95 -5.49 -0.12
CA LEU A 191 -23.69 -6.93 0.00
C LEU A 191 -24.52 -7.54 1.13
N PRO A 192 -25.17 -8.69 0.89
CA PRO A 192 -25.86 -9.43 1.93
C PRO A 192 -24.95 -9.70 3.14
N GLU A 193 -25.51 -9.63 4.35
CA GLU A 193 -24.75 -9.80 5.59
C GLU A 193 -23.94 -11.10 5.64
N LYS A 194 -24.47 -12.19 5.04
CA LYS A 194 -23.75 -13.46 4.92
C LYS A 194 -22.43 -13.36 4.15
N LEU A 195 -22.41 -12.58 3.06
CA LEU A 195 -21.19 -12.36 2.27
C LEU A 195 -20.22 -11.44 3.00
N ARG A 196 -20.72 -10.44 3.75
CA ARG A 196 -19.89 -9.57 4.59
C ARG A 196 -19.23 -10.36 5.73
N LYS A 197 -19.97 -11.29 6.37
CA LYS A 197 -19.44 -12.15 7.45
C LYS A 197 -18.41 -13.16 6.94
N ALA A 198 -18.58 -13.72 5.76
CA ALA A 198 -17.62 -14.65 5.17
C ALA A 198 -16.24 -14.00 4.95
N ALA A 199 -16.22 -12.70 4.64
CA ALA A 199 -14.97 -11.94 4.44
C ALA A 199 -14.25 -11.56 5.75
N THR A 200 -14.87 -11.72 6.92
CA THR A 200 -14.33 -11.24 8.22
C THR A 200 -13.97 -12.38 9.20
N GLN A 201 -14.09 -13.64 8.80
CA GLN A 201 -14.08 -14.76 9.75
C GLN A 201 -12.72 -15.26 10.25
N LYS A 202 -11.59 -14.83 9.66
CA LYS A 202 -10.26 -15.23 10.15
C LYS A 202 -9.31 -14.03 10.13
N THR A 203 -8.95 -13.54 11.31
CA THR A 203 -8.10 -12.36 11.49
C THR A 203 -6.75 -12.49 10.78
N ASP A 204 -6.12 -13.66 10.85
CA ASP A 204 -4.80 -13.88 10.24
C ASP A 204 -4.87 -13.99 8.71
N ASP A 205 -5.90 -14.62 8.16
CA ASP A 205 -6.11 -14.68 6.71
C ASP A 205 -6.39 -13.30 6.13
N GLU A 206 -7.11 -12.46 6.85
CA GLU A 206 -7.39 -11.09 6.45
C GLU A 206 -6.14 -10.20 6.54
N ARG A 207 -5.33 -10.35 7.58
CA ARG A 207 -4.05 -9.64 7.72
C ARG A 207 -3.10 -10.00 6.57
N MET A 208 -2.97 -11.28 6.25
CA MET A 208 -2.17 -11.76 5.11
C MET A 208 -2.68 -11.19 3.79
N ARG A 209 -3.98 -11.25 3.55
CA ARG A 209 -4.60 -10.69 2.34
C ARG A 209 -4.33 -9.19 2.21
N ILE A 210 -4.51 -8.42 3.28
CA ILE A 210 -4.22 -6.98 3.33
C ILE A 210 -2.73 -6.72 3.08
N PHE A 211 -1.85 -7.52 3.69
CA PHE A 211 -0.41 -7.41 3.49
C PHE A 211 -0.04 -7.55 2.01
N ILE A 212 -0.51 -8.61 1.35
CA ILE A 212 -0.21 -8.89 -0.06
C ILE A 212 -0.83 -7.81 -0.96
N ALA A 213 -2.13 -7.54 -0.82
CA ALA A 213 -2.83 -6.59 -1.67
C ALA A 213 -2.32 -5.16 -1.48
N GLY A 214 -2.14 -4.73 -0.23
CA GLY A 214 -1.72 -3.37 0.08
C GLY A 214 -0.29 -3.07 -0.35
N ASN A 215 0.63 -4.02 -0.17
CA ASN A 215 2.01 -3.86 -0.62
C ASN A 215 2.13 -4.02 -2.15
N LEU A 216 1.27 -4.82 -2.80
CA LEU A 216 1.18 -4.82 -4.26
C LEU A 216 0.78 -3.44 -4.79
N ILE A 217 -0.27 -2.82 -4.24
CA ILE A 217 -0.71 -1.48 -4.64
C ILE A 217 0.41 -0.44 -4.40
N ARG A 218 1.15 -0.56 -3.29
CA ARG A 218 2.29 0.33 -3.00
C ARG A 218 3.40 0.15 -4.02
N ALA A 219 3.74 -1.10 -4.35
CA ALA A 219 4.82 -1.41 -5.29
C ALA A 219 4.46 -0.97 -6.71
N ASP A 220 3.28 -1.29 -7.21
CA ASP A 220 2.81 -0.90 -8.55
C ASP A 220 2.75 0.61 -8.71
N HIS A 221 2.09 1.32 -7.78
CA HIS A 221 1.98 2.78 -7.85
C HIS A 221 3.35 3.46 -7.78
N PHE A 222 4.27 2.95 -6.94
CA PHE A 222 5.59 3.55 -6.80
C PHE A 222 6.49 3.26 -8.02
N ALA A 223 6.50 2.03 -8.53
CA ALA A 223 7.17 1.69 -9.78
C ALA A 223 6.65 2.58 -10.92
N SER A 224 5.33 2.76 -10.98
CA SER A 224 4.69 3.67 -11.93
C SER A 224 5.15 5.11 -11.82
N LEU A 225 5.38 5.62 -10.60
CA LEU A 225 5.89 6.96 -10.37
C LEU A 225 7.34 7.11 -10.84
N VAL A 226 8.17 6.10 -10.61
CA VAL A 226 9.58 6.08 -11.06
C VAL A 226 9.67 6.04 -12.58
N GLU A 227 8.89 5.18 -13.23
CA GLU A 227 8.86 5.01 -14.70
C GLU A 227 8.36 6.24 -15.45
N ASP A 228 7.57 7.10 -14.81
CA ASP A 228 7.13 8.36 -15.39
C ASP A 228 8.30 9.37 -15.60
N ASN A 229 9.48 9.11 -15.00
CA ASN A 229 10.69 9.91 -15.13
C ASN A 229 10.53 11.41 -14.84
N ARG A 230 9.49 11.78 -14.09
CA ARG A 230 9.24 13.18 -13.73
C ARG A 230 10.10 13.64 -12.56
N PHE A 231 10.61 12.68 -11.79
CA PHE A 231 11.38 12.89 -10.57
C PHE A 231 12.63 12.03 -10.58
N ALA A 232 13.68 12.47 -9.91
CA ALA A 232 14.90 11.68 -9.70
C ALA A 232 14.69 10.68 -8.56
N LEU A 233 13.86 9.66 -8.82
CA LEU A 233 13.51 8.59 -7.87
C LEU A 233 14.02 7.24 -8.37
N GLU A 234 14.38 6.39 -7.43
CA GLU A 234 14.72 4.98 -7.66
C GLU A 234 13.68 4.07 -6.98
N LEU A 235 13.53 2.83 -7.44
CA LEU A 235 12.54 1.89 -6.88
C LEU A 235 12.71 1.66 -5.38
N LYS A 236 13.95 1.73 -4.86
CA LYS A 236 14.24 1.63 -3.43
C LYS A 236 13.65 2.79 -2.58
N ASP A 237 13.32 3.91 -3.21
CA ASP A 237 12.76 5.07 -2.52
C ASP A 237 11.28 4.89 -2.14
N VAL A 238 10.70 3.71 -2.41
CA VAL A 238 9.39 3.29 -1.89
C VAL A 238 9.33 3.34 -0.36
N GLU A 239 10.48 3.19 0.29
CA GLU A 239 10.70 3.48 1.71
C GLU A 239 11.98 4.32 1.85
N THR A 240 11.86 5.55 2.28
CA THR A 240 12.99 6.48 2.40
C THR A 240 13.28 6.84 3.83
N GLY A 241 14.56 6.85 4.19
CA GLY A 241 15.02 7.17 5.54
C GLY A 241 14.82 6.01 6.52
N SER A 242 15.36 6.20 7.71
CA SER A 242 15.27 5.23 8.81
C SER A 242 14.68 5.89 10.05
N PRO A 243 14.00 5.14 10.92
CA PRO A 243 13.58 5.63 12.20
C PRO A 243 14.78 6.09 13.05
N ILE A 244 14.52 7.05 13.91
CA ILE A 244 15.52 7.57 14.85
C ILE A 244 15.93 6.49 15.85
N THR A 245 17.24 6.36 16.12
CA THR A 245 17.73 5.47 17.18
C THR A 245 17.51 6.08 18.56
N ALA A 246 17.54 5.25 19.59
CA ALA A 246 17.37 5.70 20.97
C ALA A 246 18.45 6.73 21.37
N GLU A 247 19.70 6.50 20.98
CA GLU A 247 20.83 7.39 21.26
C GLU A 247 20.73 8.73 20.53
N ALA A 248 20.27 8.72 19.27
CA ALA A 248 20.09 9.95 18.51
C ALA A 248 18.90 10.77 19.05
N CYS A 249 17.80 10.10 19.42
CA CYS A 249 16.66 10.72 20.09
C CYS A 249 17.07 11.36 21.43
N ASP A 250 17.84 10.63 22.26
CA ASP A 250 18.31 11.12 23.55
C ASP A 250 19.16 12.40 23.39
N ARG A 251 20.13 12.40 22.48
CA ARG A 251 20.94 13.61 22.22
C ARG A 251 20.09 14.81 21.78
N ALA A 252 19.17 14.59 20.84
CA ALA A 252 18.29 15.65 20.34
C ALA A 252 17.37 16.21 21.45
N LEU A 253 16.81 15.34 22.30
CA LEU A 253 15.94 15.77 23.39
C LEU A 253 16.71 16.47 24.50
N GLN A 254 17.94 16.08 24.81
CA GLN A 254 18.82 16.80 25.75
C GLN A 254 19.08 18.26 25.29
N GLU A 255 19.27 18.45 23.98
CA GLU A 255 19.44 19.77 23.40
C GLU A 255 18.15 20.60 23.48
N ILE A 256 17.00 20.02 23.11
CA ILE A 256 15.69 20.69 23.16
C ILE A 256 15.32 21.05 24.60
N CYS A 257 15.48 20.12 25.54
CA CYS A 257 15.14 20.32 26.95
C CYS A 257 16.18 21.14 27.70
N ARG A 258 17.39 21.37 27.14
CA ARG A 258 18.56 21.99 27.79
C ARG A 258 18.94 21.31 29.11
N GLN A 259 18.68 20.01 29.20
CA GLN A 259 18.93 19.21 30.43
C GLN A 259 19.40 17.81 29.98
N LYS A 260 20.35 17.24 30.73
CA LYS A 260 20.83 15.87 30.54
C LYS A 260 19.77 14.83 30.93
N GLU A 261 19.00 15.12 31.96
CA GLU A 261 17.93 14.27 32.44
C GLU A 261 16.59 14.93 32.19
N TYR A 262 15.68 14.17 31.61
CA TYR A 262 14.31 14.57 31.34
C TYR A 262 13.36 13.40 31.68
N TRP A 263 12.15 13.71 32.16
CA TRP A 263 11.29 12.72 32.80
C TRP A 263 10.86 11.60 31.85
N GLN A 264 10.77 11.85 30.56
CA GLN A 264 10.37 10.84 29.56
C GLN A 264 11.41 9.72 29.47
N LYS A 265 12.71 10.07 29.48
CA LYS A 265 13.81 9.10 29.55
C LYS A 265 13.74 8.30 30.83
N THR A 266 13.72 8.98 31.99
CA THR A 266 13.64 8.35 33.29
C THR A 266 12.43 7.43 33.44
N PHE A 267 11.29 7.78 32.82
CA PHE A 267 10.11 6.93 32.80
C PHE A 267 10.38 5.57 32.17
N PHE A 268 10.96 5.54 30.94
CA PHE A 268 11.25 4.30 30.24
C PHE A 268 12.43 3.53 30.83
N GLU A 269 13.41 4.20 31.46
CA GLU A 269 14.47 3.53 32.23
C GLU A 269 13.90 2.76 33.42
N ARG A 270 12.92 3.34 34.10
CA ARG A 270 12.25 2.69 35.25
C ARG A 270 11.21 1.65 34.83
N LYS A 271 10.67 1.74 33.60
CA LYS A 271 9.62 0.87 33.08
C LYS A 271 9.93 0.39 31.65
N PRO A 272 11.05 -0.31 31.44
CA PRO A 272 11.50 -0.71 30.09
C PRO A 272 10.49 -1.63 29.39
N GLY A 273 9.72 -2.43 30.13
CA GLY A 273 8.69 -3.32 29.57
C GLY A 273 7.48 -2.61 28.97
N LEU A 274 7.37 -1.28 29.11
CA LEU A 274 6.32 -0.50 28.45
C LEU A 274 6.72 -0.01 27.06
N LYS A 275 8.00 -0.09 26.72
CA LYS A 275 8.45 0.24 25.35
C LYS A 275 7.90 -0.80 24.39
N GLY A 276 7.26 -0.35 23.30
CA GLY A 276 6.61 -1.24 22.32
C GLY A 276 5.27 -1.81 22.78
N LYS A 277 4.71 -1.33 23.91
CA LYS A 277 3.34 -1.67 24.32
C LYS A 277 2.37 -0.57 23.93
N ASP A 278 1.10 -0.93 23.78
CA ASP A 278 0.02 0.04 23.64
C ASP A 278 -0.15 0.82 24.94
N LEU A 279 -0.14 2.15 24.82
CA LEU A 279 -0.18 3.05 25.96
C LEU A 279 -1.27 4.11 25.81
N ILE A 280 -2.02 4.33 26.87
CA ILE A 280 -2.86 5.53 27.01
C ILE A 280 -2.13 6.49 27.94
N PHE A 281 -1.76 7.64 27.41
CA PHE A 281 -1.00 8.65 28.15
C PHE A 281 -1.84 9.91 28.37
N ILE A 282 -2.12 10.23 29.61
CA ILE A 282 -2.92 11.41 30.03
C ILE A 282 -2.00 12.37 30.78
N ALA A 283 -1.82 13.57 30.25
CA ALA A 283 -1.01 14.60 30.87
C ALA A 283 -1.50 16.02 30.49
N PRO A 284 -1.23 17.03 31.30
CA PRO A 284 -1.53 18.42 30.99
C PRO A 284 -0.84 18.92 29.71
N THR A 285 -1.37 19.98 29.12
CA THR A 285 -0.70 20.68 28.02
C THR A 285 0.66 21.21 28.48
N GLY A 286 1.68 21.10 27.62
CA GLY A 286 3.06 21.51 27.94
C GLY A 286 3.86 20.50 28.75
N PHE A 287 3.29 19.37 29.14
CA PHE A 287 3.99 18.35 29.92
C PHE A 287 4.99 17.51 29.10
N GLY A 288 5.09 17.71 27.80
CA GLY A 288 6.02 16.96 26.95
C GLY A 288 5.47 15.65 26.40
N LYS A 289 4.18 15.61 26.08
CA LYS A 289 3.51 14.43 25.44
C LYS A 289 4.16 14.06 24.12
N THR A 290 4.50 15.05 23.33
CA THR A 290 5.15 14.84 22.02
C THR A 290 6.54 14.22 22.17
N GLU A 291 7.34 14.76 23.11
CA GLU A 291 8.66 14.21 23.44
C GLU A 291 8.55 12.78 23.98
N PHE A 292 7.52 12.50 24.78
CA PHE A 292 7.23 11.14 25.23
C PHE A 292 6.99 10.17 24.07
N SER A 293 6.20 10.59 23.06
CA SER A 293 5.94 9.75 21.89
C SER A 293 7.20 9.48 21.07
N TYR A 294 8.15 10.42 20.99
CA TYR A 294 9.43 10.18 20.31
C TYR A 294 10.30 9.16 21.06
N VAL A 295 10.39 9.25 22.40
CA VAL A 295 11.15 8.29 23.20
C VAL A 295 10.53 6.89 23.12
N TRP A 296 9.19 6.82 23.18
CA TRP A 296 8.45 5.57 23.02
C TRP A 296 8.69 4.94 21.65
N GLY A 297 8.64 5.74 20.58
CA GLY A 297 8.68 5.32 19.18
C GLY A 297 10.09 5.19 18.58
N THR A 298 11.16 5.24 19.39
CA THR A 298 12.52 5.05 18.86
C THR A 298 12.69 3.69 18.21
N GLY A 299 13.28 3.67 17.01
CA GLY A 299 13.42 2.47 16.20
C GLY A 299 12.16 2.04 15.42
N MET A 300 11.06 2.80 15.51
CA MET A 300 9.79 2.49 14.86
C MET A 300 9.45 3.53 13.78
N LYS A 301 8.78 3.08 12.74
CA LYS A 301 8.05 3.98 11.82
C LYS A 301 6.79 4.46 12.53
N ILE A 302 6.47 5.75 12.43
CA ILE A 302 5.36 6.34 13.19
C ILE A 302 4.37 7.02 12.26
N ILE A 303 3.08 6.75 12.51
CA ILE A 303 1.96 7.49 11.93
C ILE A 303 1.30 8.28 13.05
N ASN A 304 1.44 9.62 13.01
CA ASN A 304 0.79 10.54 13.94
C ASN A 304 -0.54 11.02 13.36
N ILE A 305 -1.63 10.82 14.09
CA ILE A 305 -2.98 11.27 13.71
C ILE A 305 -3.45 12.34 14.68
N LEU A 306 -3.85 13.49 14.13
CA LEU A 306 -4.35 14.64 14.89
C LEU A 306 -5.68 15.16 14.31
N PRO A 307 -6.53 15.79 15.15
CA PRO A 307 -7.85 16.25 14.71
C PRO A 307 -7.82 17.50 13.82
N MET A 308 -6.79 18.34 13.94
CA MET A 308 -6.77 19.67 13.32
C MET A 308 -5.48 19.92 12.54
N ARG A 309 -5.57 20.51 11.33
CA ARG A 309 -4.44 20.87 10.47
C ARG A 309 -3.37 21.70 11.19
N VAL A 310 -3.79 22.70 12.00
CA VAL A 310 -2.85 23.54 12.74
C VAL A 310 -1.99 22.72 13.71
N ALA A 311 -2.58 21.72 14.36
CA ALA A 311 -1.85 20.81 15.24
C ALA A 311 -0.92 19.89 14.44
N VAL A 312 -1.40 19.35 13.31
CA VAL A 312 -0.60 18.53 12.38
C VAL A 312 0.64 19.30 11.91
N ASN A 313 0.49 20.56 11.47
CA ASN A 313 1.61 21.38 11.02
C ASN A 313 2.63 21.59 12.13
N LYS A 314 2.18 21.93 13.34
CA LYS A 314 3.08 22.14 14.50
C LYS A 314 3.83 20.88 14.90
N ILE A 315 3.18 19.73 14.91
CA ILE A 315 3.83 18.45 15.22
C ILE A 315 4.81 18.09 14.11
N TRP A 316 4.44 18.31 12.84
CA TRP A 316 5.36 18.10 11.71
C TRP A 316 6.61 18.98 11.82
N GLU A 317 6.46 20.31 12.05
CA GLU A 317 7.59 21.23 12.23
C GLU A 317 8.49 20.76 13.39
N ARG A 318 7.93 20.38 14.54
CA ARG A 318 8.68 19.86 15.70
C ARG A 318 9.40 18.55 15.39
N THR A 319 8.77 17.66 14.61
CA THR A 319 9.39 16.40 14.17
C THR A 319 10.57 16.67 13.24
N VAL A 320 10.41 17.59 12.29
CA VAL A 320 11.49 18.02 11.39
C VAL A 320 12.66 18.60 12.19
N ASP A 321 12.38 19.50 13.12
CA ASP A 321 13.42 20.15 13.94
C ASP A 321 14.16 19.11 14.83
N LEU A 322 13.43 18.18 15.46
CA LEU A 322 14.03 17.09 16.23
C LEU A 322 14.96 16.22 15.36
N LEU A 323 14.49 15.81 14.18
CA LEU A 323 15.27 14.94 13.29
C LEU A 323 16.52 15.66 12.77
N ASN A 324 16.45 16.97 12.48
CA ASN A 324 17.61 17.75 12.09
C ASN A 324 18.72 17.74 13.18
N LEU A 325 18.35 17.76 14.46
CA LEU A 325 19.30 17.64 15.58
C LEU A 325 19.96 16.25 15.66
N THR A 326 19.36 15.23 15.07
CA THR A 326 19.95 13.88 15.01
C THR A 326 20.96 13.70 13.89
N GLY A 327 21.13 14.69 13.02
CA GLY A 327 21.93 14.62 11.80
C GLY A 327 21.16 14.02 10.59
N ALA A 328 19.90 13.65 10.77
CA ALA A 328 19.03 13.27 9.67
C ALA A 328 18.48 14.52 8.97
N ASN A 329 18.11 14.39 7.70
CA ASN A 329 17.32 15.44 7.05
C ASN A 329 15.85 15.27 7.46
N GLY A 330 15.39 16.07 8.42
CA GLY A 330 14.04 15.95 8.99
C GLY A 330 12.93 16.06 7.92
N ARG A 331 13.09 16.95 6.94
CA ARG A 331 12.11 17.10 5.84
C ARG A 331 12.05 15.87 4.93
N ASN A 332 13.21 15.24 4.69
CA ASN A 332 13.28 14.03 3.88
C ASN A 332 12.79 12.79 4.63
N SER A 333 12.75 12.83 5.95
CA SER A 333 12.29 11.72 6.80
C SER A 333 10.84 11.86 7.23
N THR A 334 10.16 12.97 6.91
CA THR A 334 8.78 13.24 7.35
C THR A 334 7.83 13.42 6.17
N ALA A 335 6.59 12.97 6.33
CA ALA A 335 5.47 13.25 5.44
C ALA A 335 4.40 14.06 6.18
N LEU A 336 3.91 15.11 5.51
CA LEU A 336 2.78 15.93 5.96
C LEU A 336 1.57 15.58 5.09
N LEU A 337 0.48 15.09 5.71
CA LEU A 337 -0.71 14.65 4.99
C LEU A 337 -1.98 15.35 5.51
N HIS A 338 -2.47 16.29 4.72
CA HIS A 338 -3.79 16.92 4.81
C HIS A 338 -4.09 17.70 3.52
N GLY A 339 -5.31 18.23 3.38
CA GLY A 339 -5.77 18.85 2.14
C GLY A 339 -4.88 20.00 1.59
N ASN A 340 -4.18 20.73 2.46
CA ASN A 340 -3.33 21.87 2.08
C ASN A 340 -1.85 21.64 2.38
N ALA A 341 -1.40 20.39 2.51
CA ALA A 341 -0.04 20.04 2.94
C ALA A 341 1.06 20.72 2.09
N SER A 342 0.86 20.87 0.78
CA SER A 342 1.82 21.54 -0.11
C SER A 342 2.01 23.02 0.23
N LEU A 343 0.92 23.75 0.49
CA LEU A 343 0.96 25.17 0.82
C LEU A 343 1.61 25.40 2.18
N ASP A 344 1.24 24.58 3.18
CA ASP A 344 1.76 24.73 4.54
C ASP A 344 3.25 24.36 4.62
N ARG A 345 3.69 23.35 3.84
CA ARG A 345 5.11 23.01 3.68
C ARG A 345 5.89 24.17 3.02
N SER A 346 5.40 24.70 1.93
CA SER A 346 6.05 25.85 1.27
C SER A 346 6.14 27.07 2.18
N ALA A 347 5.11 27.35 2.98
CA ALA A 347 5.15 28.45 3.95
C ALA A 347 6.19 28.23 5.08
N TYR A 348 6.36 26.98 5.53
CA TYR A 348 7.43 26.64 6.48
C TYR A 348 8.82 26.86 5.88
N GLU A 349 9.04 26.38 4.65
CA GLU A 349 10.32 26.50 3.94
C GLU A 349 10.70 27.97 3.72
N GLN A 350 9.74 28.80 3.28
CA GLN A 350 9.96 30.25 3.12
C GLN A 350 10.35 30.92 4.46
N ARG A 351 9.68 30.61 5.57
CA ARG A 351 10.03 31.16 6.89
C ARG A 351 11.43 30.79 7.34
N ARG A 352 11.96 29.64 6.89
CA ARG A 352 13.30 29.14 7.22
C ARG A 352 14.37 29.54 6.18
N GLY A 353 13.99 30.30 5.14
CA GLY A 353 14.91 30.68 4.07
C GLY A 353 15.36 29.49 3.21
N ILE A 354 14.55 28.46 3.14
CA ILE A 354 14.80 27.24 2.35
C ILE A 354 14.11 27.43 1.01
N TYR A 355 14.87 27.38 -0.06
CA TYR A 355 14.36 27.50 -1.41
C TYR A 355 14.47 26.15 -2.11
N GLU A 356 13.35 25.42 -2.18
CA GLU A 356 13.21 24.23 -3.03
C GLU A 356 12.55 24.62 -4.36
N GLY A 357 13.00 24.02 -5.45
CA GLY A 357 12.35 24.18 -6.75
C GLY A 357 10.95 23.54 -6.73
N GLU A 358 10.05 24.02 -7.59
CA GLU A 358 8.68 23.44 -7.72
C GLU A 358 8.72 21.92 -7.96
N GLY A 359 9.74 21.43 -8.69
CA GLY A 359 9.93 19.99 -8.94
C GLY A 359 10.19 19.21 -7.67
N GLU A 360 11.06 19.70 -6.79
CA GLU A 360 11.39 19.07 -5.50
C GLU A 360 10.18 19.04 -4.55
N GLN A 361 9.41 20.12 -4.51
CA GLN A 361 8.20 20.20 -3.70
C GLN A 361 7.14 19.18 -4.18
N ARG A 362 6.95 19.06 -5.50
CA ARG A 362 6.03 18.05 -6.08
C ARG A 362 6.50 16.63 -5.78
N GLN A 363 7.80 16.35 -5.96
CA GLN A 363 8.38 15.06 -5.62
C GLN A 363 8.14 14.69 -4.16
N ALA A 364 8.41 15.61 -3.23
CA ALA A 364 8.19 15.38 -1.81
C ALA A 364 6.73 15.08 -1.47
N LEU A 365 5.79 15.74 -2.14
CA LEU A 365 4.36 15.50 -1.98
C LEU A 365 3.94 14.11 -2.49
N GLU A 366 4.44 13.71 -3.67
CA GLU A 366 4.16 12.37 -4.22
C GLU A 366 4.73 11.27 -3.29
N ILE A 367 5.97 11.40 -2.85
CA ILE A 367 6.58 10.47 -1.88
C ILE A 367 5.74 10.40 -0.58
N ALA A 368 5.23 11.55 -0.09
CA ALA A 368 4.35 11.57 1.08
C ALA A 368 3.03 10.81 0.82
N ARG A 369 2.41 11.01 -0.34
CA ARG A 369 1.19 10.29 -0.76
C ARG A 369 1.39 8.79 -0.89
N HIS A 370 2.60 8.34 -1.24
CA HIS A 370 2.97 6.92 -1.30
C HIS A 370 3.29 6.33 0.08
N LEU A 371 3.21 7.14 1.15
CA LEU A 371 3.50 6.73 2.54
C LEU A 371 4.94 6.20 2.71
N SER A 372 5.88 6.73 1.95
CA SER A 372 7.27 6.25 1.85
C SER A 372 8.19 6.78 2.94
N LYS A 373 7.70 7.61 3.87
CA LYS A 373 8.52 8.22 4.93
C LYS A 373 8.35 7.51 6.28
N PRO A 374 9.40 7.44 7.11
CA PRO A 374 9.30 6.80 8.42
C PRO A 374 8.38 7.54 9.39
N TYR A 375 8.23 8.86 9.25
CA TYR A 375 7.33 9.66 10.09
C TYR A 375 6.24 10.29 9.22
N ILE A 376 5.02 9.87 9.45
CA ILE A 376 3.83 10.39 8.76
C ILE A 376 3.01 11.17 9.78
N ILE A 377 2.78 12.46 9.53
CA ILE A 377 1.95 13.31 10.36
C ILE A 377 0.73 13.71 9.55
N ALA A 378 -0.46 13.30 9.99
CA ALA A 378 -1.68 13.37 9.20
C ALA A 378 -2.88 13.87 10.01
N THR A 379 -3.84 14.49 9.31
CA THR A 379 -5.18 14.63 9.87
C THR A 379 -5.91 13.29 9.83
N ALA A 380 -6.87 13.11 10.73
CA ALA A 380 -7.61 11.86 10.87
C ALA A 380 -8.35 11.45 9.58
N ASP A 381 -8.82 12.41 8.79
CA ASP A 381 -9.52 12.17 7.52
C ASP A 381 -8.63 11.51 6.44
N GLN A 382 -7.30 11.56 6.59
CA GLN A 382 -6.38 10.90 5.66
C GLN A 382 -6.17 9.42 5.98
N ILE A 383 -6.35 9.00 7.21
CA ILE A 383 -6.02 7.66 7.70
C ILE A 383 -7.26 6.90 8.20
N ALA A 384 -8.07 7.53 9.06
CA ALA A 384 -9.16 6.85 9.77
C ALA A 384 -10.24 6.24 8.85
N PRO A 385 -10.60 6.81 7.68
CA PRO A 385 -11.57 6.21 6.76
C PRO A 385 -11.16 4.82 6.25
N THR A 386 -9.86 4.46 6.34
CA THR A 386 -9.35 3.12 6.06
C THR A 386 -10.10 2.04 6.85
N ALA A 387 -10.49 2.34 8.10
CA ALA A 387 -11.29 1.45 8.93
C ALA A 387 -12.64 1.07 8.31
N LEU A 388 -13.17 1.92 7.43
CA LEU A 388 -14.44 1.69 6.73
C LEU A 388 -14.27 0.83 5.47
N ARG A 389 -13.05 0.41 5.18
CA ARG A 389 -12.69 -0.44 4.04
C ARG A 389 -13.15 0.13 2.70
N TYR A 390 -13.00 1.45 2.52
CA TYR A 390 -13.13 2.04 1.19
C TYR A 390 -12.02 1.53 0.27
N PRO A 391 -12.27 1.44 -1.02
CA PRO A 391 -11.29 0.95 -2.00
C PRO A 391 -9.91 1.59 -1.84
N GLY A 392 -8.86 0.76 -1.85
CA GLY A 392 -7.48 1.19 -1.61
C GLY A 392 -7.08 1.26 -0.13
N TYR A 393 -7.96 0.84 0.78
CA TYR A 393 -7.67 0.80 2.22
C TYR A 393 -6.50 -0.12 2.57
N GLU A 394 -6.31 -1.18 1.79
CA GLU A 394 -5.22 -2.15 1.97
C GLU A 394 -3.85 -1.48 1.98
N ARG A 395 -3.64 -0.47 1.13
CA ARG A 395 -2.38 0.27 1.05
C ARG A 395 -2.00 0.93 2.37
N ILE A 396 -2.98 1.54 3.04
CA ILE A 396 -2.76 2.22 4.33
C ILE A 396 -2.58 1.19 5.44
N PHE A 397 -3.40 0.15 5.48
CA PHE A 397 -3.25 -0.92 6.48
C PHE A 397 -1.93 -1.67 6.34
N ALA A 398 -1.48 -1.99 5.13
CA ALA A 398 -0.18 -2.61 4.91
C ALA A 398 0.96 -1.74 5.45
N ARG A 399 0.86 -0.41 5.30
CA ARG A 399 1.81 0.53 5.90
C ARG A 399 1.70 0.56 7.43
N MET A 400 0.49 0.49 7.98
CA MET A 400 0.27 0.45 9.43
C MET A 400 0.83 -0.81 10.07
N MET A 401 0.78 -1.97 9.39
CA MET A 401 1.37 -3.23 9.87
C MET A 401 2.87 -3.12 10.16
N ASP A 402 3.59 -2.20 9.52
CA ASP A 402 5.02 -1.91 9.74
C ASP A 402 5.24 -0.54 10.39
N SER A 403 4.28 -0.07 11.20
CA SER A 403 4.32 1.24 11.85
C SER A 403 3.63 1.21 13.19
N SER A 404 4.02 2.14 14.05
CA SER A 404 3.31 2.44 15.29
C SER A 404 2.39 3.64 15.10
N LEU A 405 1.20 3.58 15.68
CA LEU A 405 0.19 4.61 15.57
C LEU A 405 0.18 5.49 16.83
N VAL A 406 0.29 6.80 16.65
CA VAL A 406 0.14 7.79 17.70
C VAL A 406 -1.11 8.63 17.42
N ILE A 407 -2.09 8.57 18.29
CA ILE A 407 -3.33 9.35 18.17
C ILE A 407 -3.30 10.41 19.27
N ASP A 408 -3.15 11.66 18.87
CA ASP A 408 -3.04 12.78 19.81
C ASP A 408 -4.36 13.57 19.90
N GLU A 409 -4.53 14.30 21.01
CA GLU A 409 -5.68 15.14 21.29
C GLU A 409 -7.05 14.42 21.10
N VAL A 410 -7.14 13.19 21.62
CA VAL A 410 -8.31 12.29 21.46
C VAL A 410 -9.62 12.95 21.85
N GLN A 411 -9.61 13.86 22.82
CA GLN A 411 -10.78 14.62 23.31
C GLN A 411 -11.29 15.66 22.31
N ALA A 412 -10.50 16.02 21.30
CA ALA A 412 -10.87 17.04 20.31
C ALA A 412 -11.60 16.47 19.07
N TYR A 413 -11.71 15.15 18.98
CA TYR A 413 -12.47 14.52 17.89
C TYR A 413 -13.97 14.59 18.17
N ASP A 414 -14.75 14.88 17.13
CA ASP A 414 -16.20 14.72 17.23
C ASP A 414 -16.59 13.23 17.40
N PRO A 415 -17.80 12.93 17.90
CA PRO A 415 -18.19 11.56 18.20
C PRO A 415 -18.12 10.59 17.03
N LYS A 416 -18.34 11.05 15.78
CA LYS A 416 -18.27 10.20 14.58
C LYS A 416 -16.82 9.86 14.26
N ALA A 417 -15.94 10.87 14.26
CA ALA A 417 -14.50 10.66 14.06
C ALA A 417 -13.91 9.78 15.16
N ALA A 418 -14.28 10.01 16.41
CA ALA A 418 -13.86 9.18 17.54
C ALA A 418 -14.29 7.71 17.38
N ALA A 419 -15.51 7.45 16.93
CA ALA A 419 -15.99 6.09 16.66
C ALA A 419 -15.21 5.41 15.54
N ILE A 420 -14.90 6.11 14.44
CA ILE A 420 -14.09 5.57 13.33
C ILE A 420 -12.66 5.27 13.79
N ILE A 421 -12.05 6.17 14.57
CA ILE A 421 -10.70 5.98 15.12
C ILE A 421 -10.68 4.80 16.09
N THR A 422 -11.68 4.66 16.96
CA THR A 422 -11.80 3.50 17.85
C THR A 422 -11.88 2.20 17.07
N TYR A 423 -12.66 2.19 15.99
CA TYR A 423 -12.76 1.03 15.10
C TYR A 423 -11.45 0.75 14.37
N LEU A 424 -10.73 1.79 13.93
CA LEU A 424 -9.39 1.66 13.34
C LEU A 424 -8.41 0.99 14.30
N ILE A 425 -8.37 1.42 15.56
CA ILE A 425 -7.51 0.83 16.60
C ILE A 425 -7.85 -0.66 16.76
N HIS A 426 -9.13 -0.98 16.89
CA HIS A 426 -9.59 -2.37 17.06
C HIS A 426 -9.23 -3.27 15.87
N GLN A 427 -9.17 -2.74 14.65
CA GLN A 427 -8.78 -3.52 13.49
C GLN A 427 -7.26 -3.67 13.33
N ASN A 428 -6.48 -2.81 13.98
CA ASN A 428 -5.01 -2.81 13.89
C ASN A 428 -4.35 -3.56 15.06
N SER A 429 -5.08 -3.82 16.12
CA SER A 429 -4.66 -4.65 17.26
C SER A 429 -4.94 -6.14 17.00
#